data_83385fb0ea258d8d10cf92456123eb11
#
_entry.id   83385fb0ea258d8d10cf92456123eb11
#
_cell.length_a   1.000
_cell.length_b   1.000
_cell.length_c   1.000
_cell.angle_alpha   90.00
_cell.angle_beta   90.00
_cell.angle_gamma   90.00
#
_symmetry.space_group_name_H-M   'P 1'
#
loop_
_entity.id
_entity.type
_entity.pdbx_description
1 polymer ?
#
loop_
_entity_poly.entity_id
_entity_poly.type
_entity_poly.pdbx_seq_one_letter_code
_entity_poly.pdbx_strand_id
1 'polypeptide(L)'
;MVGTSQADEPVITVQYRDKPPYSYTKDGKPAGFLIERTAEIFKRANVKADFQEIPVKRITRDIQENASAICSPSWYKLPEREAYARFSAPIHQDRPHLVLAGAHIQDRLRSIKTLKELFAIPELRLGKVSGTSYGAELDAMISTAAQTAMDSTVTPLGMVKMIKRKRADYMLIDEEDYKLLNQQNEVDAEDVKPVHFPDMPAGLLRYIMCSKRVSPDTMARLDKAIAQVVPHLK
;
A
#
# COMPACT_ATOMS: atom_id res chain seq x y z
N MET A 1 46.39 -22.00 -6.13
CA MET A 1 45.00 -21.65 -6.49
C MET A 1 44.19 -21.70 -5.23
N VAL A 2 43.88 -20.55 -4.66
CA VAL A 2 43.03 -20.46 -3.46
C VAL A 2 41.59 -20.39 -3.97
N GLY A 3 40.87 -21.50 -3.85
CA GLY A 3 39.46 -21.54 -4.17
C GLY A 3 38.70 -20.66 -3.14
N THR A 4 38.17 -19.55 -3.59
CA THR A 4 37.21 -18.76 -2.83
C THR A 4 35.97 -19.61 -2.64
N SER A 5 35.82 -20.17 -1.42
CA SER A 5 34.57 -20.77 -0.97
C SER A 5 33.50 -19.70 -1.07
N GLN A 6 32.66 -19.79 -2.07
CA GLN A 6 31.47 -18.97 -2.19
C GLN A 6 30.53 -19.48 -1.09
N ALA A 7 30.57 -18.81 0.07
CA ALA A 7 29.60 -19.09 1.13
C ALA A 7 28.21 -18.99 0.51
N ASP A 8 27.41 -20.03 0.65
CA ASP A 8 26.03 -20.06 0.11
C ASP A 8 25.26 -18.89 0.76
N GLU A 9 24.90 -17.91 -0.06
CA GLU A 9 24.22 -16.71 0.45
C GLU A 9 22.91 -17.13 1.15
N PRO A 10 22.62 -16.59 2.33
CA PRO A 10 21.43 -16.98 3.08
C PRO A 10 20.18 -16.64 2.25
N VAL A 11 19.24 -17.55 2.24
CA VAL A 11 17.92 -17.32 1.65
C VAL A 11 17.21 -16.23 2.44
N ILE A 12 16.76 -15.16 1.78
CA ILE A 12 16.00 -14.10 2.42
C ILE A 12 14.53 -14.50 2.45
N THR A 13 13.92 -14.46 3.63
CA THR A 13 12.47 -14.62 3.75
C THR A 13 11.77 -13.35 3.30
N VAL A 14 10.96 -13.43 2.25
CA VAL A 14 10.13 -12.31 1.78
C VAL A 14 8.71 -12.48 2.30
N GLN A 15 8.40 -11.75 3.35
CA GLN A 15 7.08 -11.77 3.98
C GLN A 15 6.14 -10.78 3.28
N TYR A 16 4.92 -11.21 2.97
CA TYR A 16 3.89 -10.34 2.39
C TYR A 16 2.54 -10.55 3.07
N ARG A 17 1.73 -9.50 3.06
CA ARG A 17 0.36 -9.54 3.59
C ARG A 17 -0.62 -9.89 2.48
N ASP A 18 -1.78 -10.44 2.85
CA ASP A 18 -2.91 -10.56 1.94
C ASP A 18 -3.49 -9.16 1.68
N LYS A 19 -3.23 -8.62 0.50
CA LYS A 19 -3.78 -7.36 -0.03
C LYS A 19 -3.85 -7.44 -1.57
N PRO A 20 -4.86 -8.11 -2.15
CA PRO A 20 -5.06 -8.05 -3.60
C PRO A 20 -5.36 -6.60 -4.05
N PRO A 21 -4.96 -6.18 -5.26
CA PRO A 21 -4.16 -6.94 -6.24
C PRO A 21 -2.65 -6.87 -6.04
N TYR A 22 -2.17 -6.22 -4.97
CA TYR A 22 -0.74 -5.96 -4.69
C TYR A 22 0.03 -7.23 -4.35
N SER A 23 -0.46 -7.98 -3.37
CA SER A 23 0.14 -9.20 -2.84
C SER A 23 -0.94 -10.08 -2.21
N TYR A 24 -0.93 -11.37 -2.51
CA TYR A 24 -1.86 -12.37 -1.97
C TYR A 24 -1.38 -13.76 -2.31
N THR A 25 -2.04 -14.79 -1.79
CA THR A 25 -1.78 -16.19 -2.18
C THR A 25 -2.92 -16.68 -3.08
N LYS A 26 -2.56 -17.22 -4.24
CA LYS A 26 -3.48 -17.86 -5.19
C LYS A 26 -3.03 -19.30 -5.42
N ASP A 27 -3.92 -20.25 -5.19
CA ASP A 27 -3.65 -21.69 -5.37
C ASP A 27 -2.36 -22.16 -4.64
N GLY A 28 -2.16 -21.64 -3.41
CA GLY A 28 -0.98 -21.94 -2.58
C GLY A 28 0.32 -21.28 -3.06
N LYS A 29 0.28 -20.37 -4.03
CA LYS A 29 1.45 -19.68 -4.57
C LYS A 29 1.36 -18.17 -4.35
N PRO A 30 2.50 -17.50 -4.09
CA PRO A 30 2.60 -16.04 -4.02
C PRO A 30 2.14 -15.42 -5.34
N ALA A 31 1.25 -14.43 -5.27
CA ALA A 31 0.66 -13.76 -6.42
C ALA A 31 0.45 -12.26 -6.15
N GLY A 32 0.16 -11.51 -7.19
CA GLY A 32 -0.03 -10.06 -7.16
C GLY A 32 1.13 -9.30 -7.79
N PHE A 33 0.82 -8.16 -8.40
CA PHE A 33 1.79 -7.46 -9.25
C PHE A 33 3.05 -6.99 -8.51
N LEU A 34 2.96 -6.68 -7.20
CA LEU A 34 4.14 -6.35 -6.40
C LEU A 34 4.94 -7.58 -5.97
N ILE A 35 4.31 -8.74 -5.81
CA ILE A 35 5.00 -10.00 -5.57
C ILE A 35 5.79 -10.41 -6.81
N GLU A 36 5.16 -10.39 -7.98
CA GLU A 36 5.80 -10.72 -9.27
C GLU A 36 7.00 -9.79 -9.53
N ARG A 37 6.81 -8.49 -9.32
CA ARG A 37 7.88 -7.48 -9.45
C ARG A 37 9.01 -7.74 -8.46
N THR A 38 8.69 -8.03 -7.21
CA THR A 38 9.70 -8.32 -6.17
C THR A 38 10.48 -9.58 -6.51
N ALA A 39 9.80 -10.64 -6.95
CA ALA A 39 10.46 -11.87 -7.37
C ALA A 39 11.43 -11.64 -8.54
N GLU A 40 11.05 -10.84 -9.54
CA GLU A 40 11.92 -10.47 -10.64
C GLU A 40 13.13 -9.63 -10.17
N ILE A 41 12.94 -8.70 -9.23
CA ILE A 41 14.03 -7.91 -8.62
C ILE A 41 15.02 -8.85 -7.92
N PHE A 42 14.57 -9.75 -7.05
CA PHE A 42 15.42 -10.68 -6.33
C PHE A 42 16.18 -11.62 -7.27
N LYS A 43 15.51 -12.10 -8.32
CA LYS A 43 16.13 -12.94 -9.37
C LYS A 43 17.26 -12.18 -10.09
N ARG A 44 17.03 -10.93 -10.52
CA ARG A 44 18.07 -10.10 -11.19
C ARG A 44 19.19 -9.71 -10.26
N ALA A 45 18.91 -9.51 -8.99
CA ALA A 45 19.91 -9.25 -7.97
C ALA A 45 20.76 -10.49 -7.63
N ASN A 46 20.42 -11.68 -8.17
CA ASN A 46 20.98 -12.98 -7.79
C ASN A 46 20.89 -13.22 -6.27
N VAL A 47 19.73 -12.91 -5.68
CA VAL A 47 19.42 -13.11 -4.25
C VAL A 47 18.33 -14.17 -4.12
N LYS A 48 18.62 -15.26 -3.39
CA LYS A 48 17.64 -16.30 -3.14
C LYS A 48 16.54 -15.79 -2.19
N ALA A 49 15.28 -16.04 -2.51
CA ALA A 49 14.13 -15.58 -1.74
C ALA A 49 13.11 -16.69 -1.52
N ASP A 50 12.56 -16.75 -0.32
CA ASP A 50 11.42 -17.58 0.05
C ASP A 50 10.24 -16.69 0.44
N PHE A 51 9.11 -16.81 -0.28
CA PHE A 51 7.95 -15.93 -0.14
C PHE A 51 6.92 -16.55 0.80
N GLN A 52 6.52 -15.80 1.84
CA GLN A 52 5.59 -16.26 2.86
C GLN A 52 4.50 -15.22 3.14
N GLU A 53 3.24 -15.67 3.11
CA GLU A 53 2.12 -14.83 3.54
C GLU A 53 2.05 -14.76 5.07
N ILE A 54 2.13 -13.55 5.60
CA ILE A 54 2.21 -13.29 7.05
C ILE A 54 1.29 -12.10 7.39
N PRO A 55 0.57 -12.14 8.52
CA PRO A 55 -0.21 -10.99 8.98
C PRO A 55 0.64 -9.73 9.16
N VAL A 56 0.14 -8.58 8.72
CA VAL A 56 0.88 -7.30 8.66
C VAL A 56 1.57 -6.92 9.98
N LYS A 57 0.90 -7.13 11.12
CA LYS A 57 1.47 -6.83 12.44
C LYS A 57 2.67 -7.71 12.76
N ARG A 58 2.65 -8.96 12.31
CA ARG A 58 3.76 -9.88 12.49
C ARG A 58 4.94 -9.52 11.60
N ILE A 59 4.71 -9.14 10.34
CA ILE A 59 5.77 -8.65 9.43
C ILE A 59 6.53 -7.49 10.08
N THR A 60 5.81 -6.48 10.57
CA THR A 60 6.41 -5.32 11.22
C THR A 60 7.25 -5.73 12.42
N ARG A 61 6.73 -6.61 13.30
CA ARG A 61 7.43 -7.12 14.45
C ARG A 61 8.70 -7.89 14.06
N ASP A 62 8.60 -8.85 13.15
CA ASP A 62 9.71 -9.71 12.74
C ASP A 62 10.87 -8.89 12.15
N ILE A 63 10.57 -7.85 11.35
CA ILE A 63 11.58 -6.91 10.82
C ILE A 63 12.19 -6.08 11.94
N GLN A 64 11.38 -5.60 12.88
CA GLN A 64 11.83 -4.77 14.02
C GLN A 64 12.70 -5.57 15.00
N GLU A 65 12.34 -6.80 15.30
CA GLU A 65 13.12 -7.72 16.14
C GLU A 65 14.49 -8.04 15.53
N ASN A 66 14.61 -7.95 14.19
CA ASN A 66 15.87 -8.11 13.48
C ASN A 66 16.61 -9.42 13.77
N ALA A 67 15.86 -10.50 14.03
CA ALA A 67 16.43 -11.81 14.38
C ALA A 67 17.01 -12.53 13.14
N SER A 68 16.42 -12.33 11.97
CA SER A 68 16.79 -12.97 10.71
C SER A 68 16.73 -11.99 9.52
N ALA A 69 17.25 -12.41 8.37
CA ALA A 69 17.19 -11.64 7.12
C ALA A 69 15.79 -11.74 6.49
N ILE A 70 14.97 -10.74 6.75
CA ILE A 70 13.58 -10.64 6.28
C ILE A 70 13.43 -9.38 5.44
N CYS A 71 12.72 -9.48 4.31
CA CYS A 71 12.25 -8.36 3.51
C CYS A 71 10.74 -8.45 3.34
N SER A 72 10.10 -7.31 3.06
CA SER A 72 8.68 -7.26 2.74
C SER A 72 8.43 -6.15 1.72
N PRO A 73 7.73 -6.40 0.61
CA PRO A 73 7.37 -5.37 -0.37
C PRO A 73 6.17 -4.56 0.06
N SER A 74 5.88 -3.48 -0.71
CA SER A 74 4.66 -2.67 -0.58
C SER A 74 4.58 -1.78 0.66
N TRP A 75 5.72 -1.29 1.15
CA TRP A 75 5.77 -0.39 2.30
C TRP A 75 6.03 1.06 1.91
N TYR A 76 5.35 1.97 2.57
CA TYR A 76 5.73 3.39 2.57
C TYR A 76 6.93 3.60 3.46
N LYS A 77 7.90 4.38 2.99
CA LYS A 77 9.09 4.76 3.73
C LYS A 77 8.73 5.91 4.67
N LEU A 78 8.57 5.58 5.95
CA LEU A 78 8.21 6.52 6.99
C LEU A 78 9.36 6.66 7.99
N PRO A 79 9.59 7.86 8.58
CA PRO A 79 10.72 8.09 9.49
C PRO A 79 10.81 7.09 10.65
N GLU A 80 9.69 6.74 11.27
CA GLU A 80 9.64 5.76 12.35
C GLU A 80 10.06 4.36 11.91
N ARG A 81 9.87 4.01 10.64
CA ARG A 81 10.30 2.71 10.08
C ARG A 81 11.76 2.70 9.70
N GLU A 82 12.31 3.83 9.23
CA GLU A 82 13.74 3.96 8.91
C GLU A 82 14.62 3.78 10.15
N ALA A 83 14.09 4.05 11.35
CA ALA A 83 14.82 3.84 12.60
C ALA A 83 15.22 2.37 12.80
N TYR A 84 14.40 1.39 12.38
CA TYR A 84 14.63 -0.03 12.61
C TYR A 84 14.82 -0.87 11.34
N ALA A 85 14.47 -0.37 10.17
CA ALA A 85 14.54 -1.11 8.91
C ALA A 85 15.44 -0.43 7.87
N ARG A 86 15.82 -1.19 6.83
CA ARG A 86 16.43 -0.68 5.60
C ARG A 86 15.35 -0.63 4.52
N PHE A 87 15.44 0.36 3.64
CA PHE A 87 14.55 0.50 2.50
C PHE A 87 15.34 0.45 1.20
N SER A 88 14.80 -0.24 0.21
CA SER A 88 15.31 -0.25 -1.15
C SER A 88 15.05 1.08 -1.87
N ALA A 89 15.50 1.21 -3.10
CA ALA A 89 14.92 2.14 -4.07
C ALA A 89 13.41 1.84 -4.26
N PRO A 90 12.61 2.81 -4.76
CA PRO A 90 11.17 2.60 -4.94
C PRO A 90 10.89 1.52 -5.99
N ILE A 91 9.92 0.65 -5.70
CA ILE A 91 9.49 -0.43 -6.59
C ILE A 91 8.16 -0.15 -7.28
N HIS A 92 7.39 0.83 -6.79
CA HIS A 92 6.10 1.23 -7.33
C HIS A 92 5.76 2.64 -6.86
N GLN A 93 5.00 3.36 -7.66
CA GLN A 93 4.32 4.59 -7.25
C GLN A 93 2.83 4.35 -7.39
N ASP A 94 2.11 4.53 -6.30
CA ASP A 94 0.65 4.53 -6.33
C ASP A 94 0.15 5.69 -7.20
N ARG A 95 -1.03 5.57 -7.73
CA ARG A 95 -1.75 6.72 -8.27
C ARG A 95 -2.34 7.55 -7.11
N PRO A 96 -2.69 8.82 -7.35
CA PRO A 96 -3.44 9.58 -6.35
C PRO A 96 -4.67 8.80 -5.90
N HIS A 97 -4.99 8.89 -4.62
CA HIS A 97 -6.25 8.34 -4.13
C HIS A 97 -7.43 8.97 -4.86
N LEU A 98 -8.54 8.30 -4.87
CA LEU A 98 -9.81 8.89 -5.28
C LEU A 98 -10.79 8.89 -4.10
N VAL A 99 -11.77 9.78 -4.17
CA VAL A 99 -12.91 9.76 -3.26
C VAL A 99 -13.96 8.86 -3.88
N LEU A 100 -14.38 7.80 -3.16
CA LEU A 100 -15.52 7.00 -3.54
C LEU A 100 -16.72 7.45 -2.70
N ALA A 101 -17.69 8.10 -3.34
CA ALA A 101 -18.78 8.80 -2.69
C ALA A 101 -20.15 8.16 -2.99
N GLY A 102 -21.01 8.11 -1.98
CA GLY A 102 -22.37 7.59 -2.12
C GLY A 102 -23.23 8.44 -3.07
N ALA A 103 -24.13 7.78 -3.79
CA ALA A 103 -25.05 8.45 -4.72
C ALA A 103 -25.90 9.51 -4.00
N HIS A 104 -26.23 9.29 -2.73
CA HIS A 104 -27.05 10.19 -1.92
C HIS A 104 -26.43 11.57 -1.63
N ILE A 105 -25.09 11.73 -1.86
CA ILE A 105 -24.41 13.04 -1.70
C ILE A 105 -23.93 13.63 -3.02
N GLN A 106 -24.17 12.98 -4.16
CA GLN A 106 -23.62 13.41 -5.45
C GLN A 106 -24.04 14.84 -5.85
N ASP A 107 -25.27 15.24 -5.60
CA ASP A 107 -25.72 16.60 -5.91
C ASP A 107 -24.98 17.65 -5.06
N ARG A 108 -24.69 17.33 -3.81
CA ARG A 108 -23.90 18.19 -2.93
C ARG A 108 -22.45 18.30 -3.40
N LEU A 109 -21.88 17.22 -3.94
CA LEU A 109 -20.49 17.21 -4.46
C LEU A 109 -20.29 18.08 -5.71
N ARG A 110 -21.33 18.36 -6.48
CA ARG A 110 -21.21 19.19 -7.70
C ARG A 110 -20.67 20.60 -7.44
N SER A 111 -20.93 21.15 -6.26
CA SER A 111 -20.46 22.49 -5.86
C SER A 111 -19.06 22.47 -5.23
N ILE A 112 -18.56 21.31 -4.82
CA ILE A 112 -17.27 21.12 -4.15
C ILE A 112 -16.17 20.96 -5.20
N LYS A 113 -15.15 21.82 -5.16
CA LYS A 113 -14.09 21.87 -6.18
C LYS A 113 -12.78 21.25 -5.72
N THR A 114 -12.58 21.17 -4.40
CA THR A 114 -11.34 20.68 -3.78
C THR A 114 -11.61 19.68 -2.68
N LEU A 115 -10.64 18.81 -2.42
CA LEU A 115 -10.66 17.87 -1.30
C LEU A 115 -10.70 18.63 0.04
N LYS A 116 -10.00 19.78 0.11
CA LYS A 116 -10.02 20.66 1.28
C LYS A 116 -11.43 21.18 1.57
N GLU A 117 -12.17 21.59 0.54
CA GLU A 117 -13.58 22.01 0.70
C GLU A 117 -14.45 20.84 1.17
N LEU A 118 -14.23 19.61 0.62
CA LEU A 118 -14.95 18.42 1.07
C LEU A 118 -14.71 18.15 2.56
N PHE A 119 -13.46 18.24 3.02
CA PHE A 119 -13.10 18.02 4.42
C PHE A 119 -13.59 19.14 5.37
N ALA A 120 -13.94 20.30 4.85
CA ALA A 120 -14.51 21.39 5.63
C ALA A 120 -16.02 21.23 5.92
N ILE A 121 -16.68 20.21 5.39
CA ILE A 121 -18.13 20.00 5.57
C ILE A 121 -18.39 19.05 6.75
N PRO A 122 -18.80 19.54 7.92
CA PRO A 122 -18.88 18.73 9.13
C PRO A 122 -19.99 17.65 9.09
N GLU A 123 -21.00 17.82 8.24
CA GLU A 123 -22.13 16.87 8.15
C GLU A 123 -21.82 15.65 7.28
N LEU A 124 -20.75 15.69 6.47
CA LEU A 124 -20.35 14.55 5.66
C LEU A 124 -19.42 13.61 6.45
N ARG A 125 -19.72 12.32 6.42
CA ARG A 125 -19.01 11.30 7.19
C ARG A 125 -17.98 10.60 6.33
N LEU A 126 -16.70 10.84 6.62
CA LEU A 126 -15.60 10.07 6.04
C LEU A 126 -15.54 8.68 6.68
N GLY A 127 -15.74 7.64 5.89
CA GLY A 127 -15.45 6.26 6.29
C GLY A 127 -13.97 5.95 6.13
N LYS A 128 -13.31 5.54 7.21
CA LYS A 128 -11.89 5.16 7.21
C LYS A 128 -11.73 3.70 7.63
N VAL A 129 -10.93 2.95 6.88
CA VAL A 129 -10.56 1.58 7.27
C VAL A 129 -9.51 1.65 8.36
N SER A 130 -9.77 1.06 9.51
CA SER A 130 -8.87 1.10 10.67
C SER A 130 -7.47 0.59 10.35
N GLY A 131 -6.46 1.31 10.83
CA GLY A 131 -5.05 0.98 10.59
C GLY A 131 -4.54 1.34 9.20
N THR A 132 -5.35 1.99 8.34
CA THR A 132 -4.91 2.51 7.04
C THR A 132 -4.33 3.91 7.23
N SER A 133 -3.12 4.13 6.70
CA SER A 133 -2.52 5.44 6.48
C SER A 133 -2.65 5.76 4.98
N TYR A 134 -3.07 6.96 4.68
CA TYR A 134 -3.15 7.52 3.32
C TYR A 134 -1.91 8.35 2.96
N GLY A 135 -0.87 8.29 3.83
CA GLY A 135 0.33 9.10 3.72
C GLY A 135 0.26 10.39 4.56
N ALA A 136 1.43 10.93 4.89
CA ALA A 136 1.53 12.02 5.87
C ALA A 136 0.65 13.24 5.52
N GLU A 137 0.58 13.61 4.24
CA GLU A 137 -0.19 14.77 3.79
C GLU A 137 -1.70 14.56 3.94
N LEU A 138 -2.25 13.45 3.42
CA LEU A 138 -3.67 13.13 3.56
C LEU A 138 -4.05 12.85 5.02
N ASP A 139 -3.21 12.15 5.77
CA ASP A 139 -3.46 11.89 7.18
C ASP A 139 -3.49 13.20 8.00
N ALA A 140 -2.64 14.18 7.67
CA ALA A 140 -2.69 15.51 8.27
C ALA A 140 -3.98 16.27 7.88
N MET A 141 -4.38 16.23 6.61
CA MET A 141 -5.65 16.84 6.17
C MET A 141 -6.86 16.21 6.88
N ILE A 142 -6.88 14.88 7.02
CA ILE A 142 -7.95 14.16 7.73
C ILE A 142 -7.98 14.55 9.21
N SER A 143 -6.81 14.68 9.86
CA SER A 143 -6.73 15.04 11.28
C SER A 143 -7.23 16.44 11.59
N THR A 144 -7.18 17.34 10.61
CA THR A 144 -7.65 18.75 10.73
C THR A 144 -9.03 18.95 10.09
N ALA A 145 -9.66 17.92 9.55
CA ALA A 145 -10.97 18.00 8.93
C ALA A 145 -12.05 18.40 9.94
N ALA A 146 -13.03 19.19 9.50
CA ALA A 146 -14.15 19.61 10.33
C ALA A 146 -15.06 18.42 10.75
N GLN A 147 -15.03 17.35 9.99
CA GLN A 147 -15.79 16.13 10.22
C GLN A 147 -15.00 15.10 11.00
N THR A 148 -15.68 14.30 11.79
CA THR A 148 -15.06 13.15 12.46
C THR A 148 -14.95 11.98 11.47
N ALA A 149 -13.74 11.49 11.24
CA ALA A 149 -13.55 10.27 10.48
C ALA A 149 -14.09 9.07 11.27
N MET A 150 -14.92 8.27 10.62
CA MET A 150 -15.48 7.04 11.21
C MET A 150 -14.53 5.88 10.93
N ASP A 151 -13.71 5.52 11.91
CA ASP A 151 -12.83 4.35 11.83
C ASP A 151 -13.65 3.05 11.97
N SER A 152 -13.41 2.12 11.04
CA SER A 152 -14.04 0.80 11.07
C SER A 152 -13.04 -0.29 10.70
N THR A 153 -13.12 -1.44 11.37
CA THR A 153 -12.29 -2.62 11.12
C THR A 153 -12.70 -3.41 9.87
N VAL A 154 -13.59 -2.87 9.06
CA VAL A 154 -14.04 -3.49 7.81
C VAL A 154 -12.98 -3.42 6.71
N THR A 155 -13.12 -4.27 5.70
CA THR A 155 -12.35 -4.18 4.46
C THR A 155 -12.80 -2.99 3.60
N PRO A 156 -12.07 -2.58 2.53
CA PRO A 156 -12.55 -1.59 1.58
C PRO A 156 -13.95 -1.91 1.02
N LEU A 157 -14.22 -3.16 0.67
CA LEU A 157 -15.56 -3.62 0.27
C LEU A 157 -16.60 -3.42 1.38
N GLY A 158 -16.25 -3.74 2.61
CA GLY A 158 -17.12 -3.49 3.76
C GLY A 158 -17.47 -2.02 3.91
N MET A 159 -16.52 -1.11 3.66
CA MET A 159 -16.74 0.33 3.68
C MET A 159 -17.67 0.78 2.53
N VAL A 160 -17.50 0.24 1.33
CA VAL A 160 -18.47 0.47 0.22
C VAL A 160 -19.89 0.08 0.64
N LYS A 161 -20.06 -1.09 1.28
CA LYS A 161 -21.37 -1.53 1.80
C LYS A 161 -21.92 -0.59 2.89
N MET A 162 -21.06 0.04 3.68
CA MET A 162 -21.49 1.06 4.66
C MET A 162 -21.94 2.35 3.97
N ILE A 163 -21.26 2.78 2.90
CA ILE A 163 -21.66 3.94 2.09
C ILE A 163 -23.03 3.70 1.42
N LYS A 164 -23.22 2.52 0.80
CA LYS A 164 -24.53 2.11 0.21
C LYS A 164 -25.66 2.17 1.23
N ARG A 165 -25.40 1.82 2.49
CA ARG A 165 -26.34 1.88 3.61
C ARG A 165 -26.41 3.25 4.29
N LYS A 166 -25.78 4.27 3.73
CA LYS A 166 -25.73 5.64 4.27
C LYS A 166 -25.19 5.71 5.71
N ARG A 167 -24.29 4.79 6.09
CA ARG A 167 -23.59 4.82 7.38
C ARG A 167 -22.31 5.65 7.31
N ALA A 168 -21.68 5.71 6.15
CA ALA A 168 -20.66 6.67 5.75
C ALA A 168 -21.14 7.35 4.47
N ASP A 169 -20.60 8.51 4.15
CA ASP A 169 -20.99 9.27 2.96
C ASP A 169 -19.97 9.13 1.84
N TYR A 170 -18.68 8.99 2.20
CA TYR A 170 -17.59 8.75 1.26
C TYR A 170 -16.39 8.09 1.97
N MET A 171 -15.45 7.60 1.16
CA MET A 171 -14.14 7.10 1.62
C MET A 171 -13.04 7.54 0.66
N LEU A 172 -11.80 7.55 1.14
CA LEU A 172 -10.62 7.56 0.29
C LEU A 172 -10.25 6.12 -0.05
N ILE A 173 -9.93 5.85 -1.32
CA ILE A 173 -9.59 4.51 -1.78
C ILE A 173 -8.42 4.57 -2.77
N ASP A 174 -7.52 3.59 -2.69
CA ASP A 174 -6.48 3.37 -3.69
C ASP A 174 -7.15 3.08 -5.05
N GLU A 175 -6.61 3.60 -6.14
CA GLU A 175 -7.14 3.35 -7.49
C GLU A 175 -7.13 1.84 -7.83
N GLU A 176 -6.13 1.11 -7.37
CA GLU A 176 -6.04 -0.34 -7.64
C GLU A 176 -7.09 -1.13 -6.83
N ASP A 177 -7.37 -0.74 -5.58
CA ASP A 177 -8.46 -1.33 -4.79
C ASP A 177 -9.82 -1.02 -5.45
N TYR A 178 -10.03 0.22 -5.93
CA TYR A 178 -11.24 0.59 -6.67
C TYR A 178 -11.42 -0.23 -7.96
N LYS A 179 -10.35 -0.37 -8.76
CA LYS A 179 -10.39 -1.19 -9.98
C LYS A 179 -10.74 -2.64 -9.69
N LEU A 180 -10.14 -3.22 -8.64
CA LEU A 180 -10.45 -4.59 -8.23
C LEU A 180 -11.92 -4.74 -7.86
N LEU A 181 -12.46 -3.85 -7.02
CA LEU A 181 -13.87 -3.88 -6.63
C LEU A 181 -14.81 -3.71 -7.83
N ASN A 182 -14.44 -2.83 -8.78
CA ASN A 182 -15.22 -2.63 -9.99
C ASN A 182 -15.20 -3.87 -10.91
N GLN A 183 -14.05 -4.53 -11.07
CA GLN A 183 -13.93 -5.78 -11.83
C GLN A 183 -14.73 -6.93 -11.22
N GLN A 184 -14.90 -6.92 -9.90
CA GLN A 184 -15.70 -7.90 -9.16
C GLN A 184 -17.20 -7.55 -9.15
N ASN A 185 -17.62 -6.47 -9.82
CA ASN A 185 -19.00 -5.94 -9.78
C ASN A 185 -19.50 -5.60 -8.36
N GLU A 186 -18.58 -5.27 -7.44
CA GLU A 186 -18.94 -4.88 -6.06
C GLU A 186 -19.21 -3.37 -5.92
N VAL A 187 -18.85 -2.59 -6.93
CA VAL A 187 -19.12 -1.15 -7.03
C VAL A 187 -20.14 -0.92 -8.12
N ASP A 188 -21.34 -0.52 -7.72
CA ASP A 188 -22.39 -0.10 -8.64
C ASP A 188 -22.38 1.43 -8.75
N ALA A 189 -22.31 1.95 -9.98
CA ALA A 189 -22.30 3.39 -10.25
C ALA A 189 -23.62 4.08 -9.83
N GLU A 190 -24.72 3.33 -9.64
CA GLU A 190 -25.96 3.86 -9.10
C GLU A 190 -25.86 4.09 -7.59
N ASP A 191 -25.02 3.34 -6.87
CA ASP A 191 -24.86 3.44 -5.41
C ASP A 191 -23.69 4.29 -4.98
N VAL A 192 -22.53 4.15 -5.67
CA VAL A 192 -21.30 4.85 -5.33
C VAL A 192 -20.56 5.29 -6.60
N LYS A 193 -19.92 6.46 -6.57
CA LYS A 193 -19.20 7.02 -7.72
C LYS A 193 -17.82 7.51 -7.32
N PRO A 194 -16.80 7.29 -8.18
CA PRO A 194 -15.49 7.90 -7.98
C PRO A 194 -15.55 9.41 -8.28
N VAL A 195 -14.90 10.18 -7.44
CA VAL A 195 -14.75 11.63 -7.59
C VAL A 195 -13.26 11.95 -7.49
N HIS A 196 -12.76 12.75 -8.41
CA HIS A 196 -11.38 13.21 -8.45
C HIS A 196 -11.32 14.69 -8.06
N PHE A 197 -10.42 15.02 -7.16
CA PHE A 197 -10.16 16.40 -6.77
C PHE A 197 -8.76 16.83 -7.23
N PRO A 198 -8.60 18.05 -7.79
CA PRO A 198 -7.32 18.51 -8.34
C PRO A 198 -6.24 18.71 -7.28
N ASP A 199 -6.62 18.90 -6.02
CA ASP A 199 -5.76 19.04 -4.85
C ASP A 199 -5.54 17.71 -4.10
N MET A 200 -5.90 16.56 -4.71
CA MET A 200 -5.54 15.26 -4.17
C MET A 200 -4.02 15.09 -4.24
N PRO A 201 -3.33 14.79 -3.13
CA PRO A 201 -1.90 14.54 -3.13
C PRO A 201 -1.48 13.46 -4.12
N ALA A 202 -0.27 13.59 -4.64
CA ALA A 202 0.30 12.57 -5.51
C ALA A 202 0.39 11.22 -4.80
N GLY A 203 0.30 10.14 -5.59
CA GLY A 203 0.42 8.79 -5.06
C GLY A 203 1.82 8.53 -4.49
N LEU A 204 1.87 7.77 -3.43
CA LEU A 204 3.08 7.50 -2.65
C LEU A 204 3.95 6.42 -3.31
N LEU A 205 5.24 6.53 -3.05
CA LEU A 205 6.20 5.51 -3.45
C LEU A 205 6.17 4.32 -2.48
N ARG A 206 6.19 3.11 -3.05
CA ARG A 206 6.29 1.85 -2.30
C ARG A 206 7.68 1.24 -2.46
N TYR A 207 8.17 0.67 -1.38
CA TYR A 207 9.52 0.16 -1.25
C TYR A 207 9.51 -1.29 -0.76
N ILE A 208 10.65 -1.97 -0.88
CA ILE A 208 10.95 -3.18 -0.13
C ILE A 208 11.56 -2.74 1.20
N MET A 209 10.90 -3.08 2.31
CA MET A 209 11.38 -2.85 3.66
C MET A 209 12.07 -4.12 4.16
N CYS A 210 13.31 -4.03 4.60
CA CYS A 210 14.10 -5.17 5.05
C CYS A 210 14.62 -4.96 6.48
N SER A 211 14.77 -6.06 7.22
CA SER A 211 15.48 -6.05 8.49
C SER A 211 16.93 -5.62 8.32
N LYS A 212 17.56 -5.07 9.36
CA LYS A 212 18.98 -4.67 9.32
C LYS A 212 19.94 -5.85 9.18
N ARG A 213 19.48 -7.10 9.32
CA ARG A 213 20.22 -8.33 9.01
C ARG A 213 20.51 -8.49 7.52
N VAL A 214 19.68 -7.92 6.66
CA VAL A 214 19.99 -7.86 5.22
C VAL A 214 21.16 -6.89 5.03
N SER A 215 22.23 -7.39 4.43
CA SER A 215 23.47 -6.62 4.31
C SER A 215 23.32 -5.38 3.41
N PRO A 216 24.12 -4.33 3.61
CA PRO A 216 24.16 -3.18 2.70
C PRO A 216 24.51 -3.60 1.26
N ASP A 217 25.36 -4.59 1.05
CA ASP A 217 25.69 -5.12 -0.28
C ASP A 217 24.48 -5.74 -0.95
N THR A 218 23.73 -6.56 -0.22
CA THR A 218 22.47 -7.13 -0.73
C THR A 218 21.46 -6.04 -1.10
N MET A 219 21.31 -5.00 -0.27
CA MET A 219 20.47 -3.85 -0.59
C MET A 219 20.91 -3.14 -1.86
N ALA A 220 22.22 -2.92 -2.03
CA ALA A 220 22.76 -2.29 -3.25
C ALA A 220 22.52 -3.13 -4.51
N ARG A 221 22.62 -4.47 -4.41
CA ARG A 221 22.27 -5.37 -5.51
C ARG A 221 20.77 -5.31 -5.85
N LEU A 222 19.89 -5.28 -4.84
CA LEU A 222 18.47 -5.08 -5.05
C LEU A 222 18.19 -3.75 -5.73
N ASP A 223 18.79 -2.65 -5.29
CA ASP A 223 18.61 -1.32 -5.88
C ASP A 223 19.07 -1.27 -7.34
N LYS A 224 20.20 -1.91 -7.66
CA LYS A 224 20.65 -2.05 -9.05
C LYS A 224 19.67 -2.84 -9.92
N ALA A 225 19.06 -3.89 -9.37
CA ALA A 225 18.05 -4.68 -10.06
C ALA A 225 16.74 -3.88 -10.21
N ILE A 226 16.34 -3.10 -9.20
CA ILE A 226 15.18 -2.21 -9.25
C ILE A 226 15.30 -1.22 -10.40
N ALA A 227 16.46 -0.59 -10.57
CA ALA A 227 16.71 0.35 -11.66
C ALA A 227 16.52 -0.28 -13.07
N GLN A 228 16.64 -1.60 -13.18
CA GLN A 228 16.41 -2.33 -14.44
C GLN A 228 14.93 -2.76 -14.61
N VAL A 229 14.25 -3.10 -13.51
CA VAL A 229 12.86 -3.58 -13.52
C VAL A 229 11.87 -2.43 -13.61
N VAL A 230 12.16 -1.30 -12.95
CA VAL A 230 11.31 -0.11 -12.90
C VAL A 230 12.09 1.18 -13.20
N PRO A 231 12.64 1.31 -14.41
CA PRO A 231 13.55 2.40 -14.76
C PRO A 231 12.94 3.81 -14.71
N HIS A 232 11.61 3.89 -14.70
CA HIS A 232 10.85 5.15 -14.62
C HIS A 232 10.66 5.66 -13.18
N LEU A 233 10.97 4.87 -12.16
CA LEU A 233 10.93 5.26 -10.77
C LEU A 233 12.34 5.65 -10.30
N LYS A 234 12.71 6.90 -10.49
CA LYS A 234 14.00 7.44 -10.04
C LYS A 234 13.79 8.39 -8.87
#